data_10d7d8af860fcfc420d71e9eb8614cbe
#
_entry.id   10d7d8af860fcfc420d71e9eb8614cbe
#
_cell.length_a   1.000
_cell.length_b   1.000
_cell.length_c   1.000
_cell.angle_alpha   90.00
_cell.angle_beta   90.00
_cell.angle_gamma   90.00
#
_symmetry.space_group_name_H-M   'P 1'
#
loop_
_entity.id
_entity.type
_entity.pdbx_description
1 polymer ?
#
loop_
_entity_poly.entity_id
_entity_poly.type
_entity_poly.pdbx_seq_one_letter_code
_entity_poly.pdbx_strand_id
1 'polypeptide(L)'
;MLREYRLLVGRCGHIDAEISRCRRAIEREKEQFVADAAAPAVSLLTGMPRGTTPGNPTEKTALMLAEGAAFERSDARAEIRRLEAQIDALRREREEKALRVQYVESWLNGLADRERWVIERHVIEREIWHDIIPQFNTRYTDDVSKDRLKRLQQRAMQKIYDMAV
;
A
#
# COMPACT_ATOMS: atom_id res chain seq x y z
N MET A 1 -3.71 -20.92 1.47
CA MET A 1 -4.24 -19.65 0.92
C MET A 1 -5.43 -19.10 1.71
N LEU A 2 -6.60 -19.79 1.82
CA LEU A 2 -7.77 -19.26 2.56
C LEU A 2 -7.44 -18.82 4.00
N ARG A 3 -6.68 -19.62 4.74
CA ARG A 3 -6.27 -19.31 6.13
C ARG A 3 -5.31 -18.13 6.25
N GLU A 4 -4.67 -17.76 5.16
CA GLU A 4 -3.70 -16.66 5.07
C GLU A 4 -4.33 -15.38 4.50
N TYR A 5 -5.56 -15.48 4.00
CA TYR A 5 -6.25 -14.39 3.30
C TYR A 5 -6.24 -13.09 4.11
N ARG A 6 -6.63 -13.13 5.39
CA ARG A 6 -6.60 -11.93 6.26
C ARG A 6 -5.20 -11.34 6.42
N LEU A 7 -4.19 -12.21 6.52
CA LEU A 7 -2.80 -11.77 6.63
C LEU A 7 -2.33 -11.11 5.32
N LEU A 8 -2.74 -11.66 4.17
CA LEU A 8 -2.43 -11.09 2.85
C LEU A 8 -3.09 -9.72 2.68
N VAL A 9 -4.38 -9.59 3.00
CA VAL A 9 -5.11 -8.31 2.97
C VAL A 9 -4.45 -7.29 3.91
N GLY A 10 -4.18 -7.68 5.15
CA GLY A 10 -3.48 -6.82 6.12
C GLY A 10 -2.09 -6.40 5.64
N ARG A 11 -1.34 -7.31 5.01
CA ARG A 11 -0.01 -7.00 4.47
C ARG A 11 -0.09 -6.02 3.29
N CYS A 12 -1.08 -6.16 2.40
CA CYS A 12 -1.31 -5.17 1.33
C CYS A 12 -1.55 -3.76 1.91
N GLY A 13 -2.43 -3.63 2.92
CA GLY A 13 -2.67 -2.36 3.59
C GLY A 13 -1.44 -1.79 4.29
N HIS A 14 -0.61 -2.65 4.90
CA HIS A 14 0.66 -2.23 5.51
C HIS A 14 1.64 -1.69 4.46
N ILE A 15 1.78 -2.37 3.32
CA ILE A 15 2.63 -1.93 2.20
C ILE A 15 2.14 -0.58 1.65
N ASP A 16 0.83 -0.38 1.48
CA ASP A 16 0.28 0.90 1.02
C ASP A 16 0.61 2.05 2.01
N ALA A 17 0.60 1.78 3.31
CA ALA A 17 1.02 2.74 4.33
C ALA A 17 2.54 3.02 4.28
N GLU A 18 3.38 2.02 3.99
CA GLU A 18 4.82 2.20 3.81
C GLU A 18 5.14 3.03 2.57
N ILE A 19 4.52 2.76 1.44
CA ILE A 19 4.64 3.56 0.21
C ILE A 19 4.25 5.02 0.49
N SER A 20 3.17 5.24 1.23
CA SER A 20 2.73 6.58 1.60
C SER A 20 3.74 7.30 2.50
N ARG A 21 4.42 6.58 3.40
CA ARG A 21 5.51 7.13 4.23
C ARG A 21 6.72 7.53 3.38
N CYS A 22 7.15 6.67 2.45
CA CYS A 22 8.25 6.97 1.54
C CYS A 22 7.95 8.19 0.67
N ARG A 23 6.74 8.31 0.13
CA ARG A 23 6.33 9.50 -0.65
C ARG A 23 6.41 10.79 0.16
N ARG A 24 5.92 10.78 1.40
CA ARG A 24 6.04 11.95 2.30
C ARG A 24 7.49 12.26 2.67
N ALA A 25 8.36 11.26 2.75
CA ALA A 25 9.78 11.47 2.97
C ALA A 25 10.43 12.15 1.76
N ILE A 26 10.10 11.72 0.53
CA ILE A 26 10.57 12.34 -0.70
C ILE A 26 10.18 13.82 -0.77
N GLU A 27 8.91 14.14 -0.45
CA GLU A 27 8.47 15.54 -0.46
C GLU A 27 9.22 16.39 0.59
N ARG A 28 9.46 15.87 1.78
CA ARG A 28 10.27 16.55 2.79
C ARG A 28 11.71 16.79 2.34
N GLU A 29 12.36 15.82 1.71
CA GLU A 29 13.71 15.97 1.18
C GLU A 29 13.78 17.07 0.10
N LYS A 30 12.76 17.14 -0.77
CA LYS A 30 12.65 18.21 -1.77
C LYS A 30 12.46 19.59 -1.13
N GLU A 31 11.54 19.68 -0.16
CA GLU A 31 11.26 20.92 0.57
C GLU A 31 12.50 21.40 1.34
N GLN A 32 13.20 20.49 2.02
CA GLN A 32 14.43 20.77 2.74
C GLN A 32 15.51 21.31 1.79
N PHE A 33 15.73 20.63 0.66
CA PHE A 33 16.71 21.09 -0.34
C PHE A 33 16.40 22.50 -0.84
N VAL A 34 15.12 22.79 -1.13
CA VAL A 34 14.68 24.12 -1.55
C VAL A 34 14.89 25.15 -0.43
N ALA A 35 14.59 24.81 0.80
CA ALA A 35 14.78 25.69 1.95
C ALA A 35 16.26 25.98 2.20
N ASP A 36 17.12 24.96 2.10
CA ASP A 36 18.58 25.12 2.27
C ASP A 36 19.19 25.94 1.14
N ALA A 37 18.69 25.77 -0.11
CA ALA A 37 19.11 26.57 -1.24
C ALA A 37 18.61 28.04 -1.17
N ALA A 38 17.46 28.27 -0.56
CA ALA A 38 16.88 29.61 -0.36
C ALA A 38 17.41 30.31 0.90
N ALA A 39 18.07 29.58 1.80
CA ALA A 39 18.71 30.19 2.96
C ALA A 39 19.71 31.25 2.47
N PRO A 40 19.59 32.54 2.87
CA PRO A 40 20.50 33.52 2.41
C PRO A 40 21.90 33.09 2.78
N ALA A 41 22.78 32.99 1.77
CA ALA A 41 24.22 32.97 2.06
C ALA A 41 24.47 34.19 2.92
N VAL A 42 24.57 33.97 4.25
CA VAL A 42 24.76 35.03 5.21
C VAL A 42 26.06 35.70 4.82
N SER A 43 25.88 36.73 3.96
CA SER A 43 26.66 37.91 3.88
C SER A 43 28.15 37.76 4.24
N LEU A 44 28.94 37.24 3.34
CA LEU A 44 30.32 37.67 3.20
C LEU A 44 30.45 38.89 2.21
N LEU A 45 29.33 39.46 1.78
CA LEU A 45 29.26 40.59 0.86
C LEU A 45 28.62 41.84 1.50
N THR A 46 28.99 42.13 2.76
CA THR A 46 28.81 43.47 3.31
C THR A 46 29.75 44.44 2.54
N GLY A 47 29.28 45.02 1.46
CA GLY A 47 30.04 46.07 0.78
C GLY A 47 29.81 46.23 -0.72
N MET A 48 29.05 45.37 -1.40
CA MET A 48 28.75 45.61 -2.81
C MET A 48 27.43 46.38 -2.99
N PRO A 49 27.42 47.46 -3.83
CA PRO A 49 26.19 48.18 -4.13
C PRO A 49 25.18 47.26 -4.83
N ARG A 50 23.93 47.24 -4.32
CA ARG A 50 22.80 46.53 -4.94
C ARG A 50 22.51 47.15 -6.30
N GLY A 51 22.98 46.53 -7.38
CA GLY A 51 22.57 46.84 -8.72
C GLY A 51 21.10 46.46 -8.92
N THR A 52 20.26 47.45 -9.15
CA THR A 52 18.83 47.32 -9.47
C THR A 52 18.63 47.07 -10.98
N THR A 53 19.35 46.13 -11.57
CA THR A 53 19.09 45.71 -12.95
C THR A 53 18.26 44.45 -12.94
N PRO A 54 17.13 44.36 -13.67
CA PRO A 54 16.40 43.13 -13.84
C PRO A 54 17.33 42.13 -14.52
N GLY A 55 17.62 41.04 -13.82
CA GLY A 55 18.55 39.98 -14.26
C GLY A 55 18.24 39.52 -15.69
N ASN A 56 19.30 39.44 -16.50
CA ASN A 56 19.22 38.96 -17.87
C ASN A 56 18.53 37.57 -17.88
N PRO A 57 17.55 37.31 -18.76
CA PRO A 57 16.86 35.99 -18.84
C PRO A 57 17.86 34.84 -19.02
N THR A 58 19.00 35.06 -19.64
CA THR A 58 20.08 34.07 -19.78
C THR A 58 20.73 33.75 -18.45
N GLU A 59 20.92 34.73 -17.57
CA GLU A 59 21.49 34.54 -16.24
C GLU A 59 20.53 33.74 -15.33
N LYS A 60 19.23 34.04 -15.40
CA LYS A 60 18.19 33.31 -14.69
C LYS A 60 18.10 31.82 -15.13
N THR A 61 18.23 31.58 -16.45
CA THR A 61 18.26 30.22 -17.00
C THR A 61 19.53 29.49 -16.60
N ALA A 62 20.68 30.15 -16.61
CA ALA A 62 21.94 29.56 -16.16
C ALA A 62 21.92 29.21 -14.66
N LEU A 63 21.32 30.09 -13.83
CA LEU A 63 21.12 29.81 -12.40
C LEU A 63 20.21 28.58 -12.17
N MET A 64 19.08 28.51 -12.87
CA MET A 64 18.17 27.34 -12.78
C MET A 64 18.85 26.02 -13.20
N LEU A 65 19.68 26.07 -14.26
CA LEU A 65 20.46 24.93 -14.71
C LEU A 65 21.54 24.54 -13.68
N ALA A 66 22.19 25.51 -13.07
CA ALA A 66 23.18 25.27 -12.01
C ALA A 66 22.56 24.69 -10.75
N GLU A 67 21.38 25.18 -10.33
CA GLU A 67 20.58 24.66 -9.21
C GLU A 67 20.11 23.24 -9.50
N GLY A 68 19.62 22.97 -10.72
CA GLY A 68 19.25 21.62 -11.13
C GLY A 68 20.44 20.64 -11.12
N ALA A 69 21.61 21.08 -11.60
CA ALA A 69 22.83 20.28 -11.56
C ALA A 69 23.37 20.07 -10.12
N ALA A 70 23.18 21.04 -9.24
CA ALA A 70 23.52 20.90 -7.82
C ALA A 70 22.59 19.89 -7.12
N PHE A 71 21.29 19.94 -7.40
CA PHE A 71 20.33 18.99 -6.90
C PHE A 71 20.65 17.55 -7.34
N GLU A 72 20.92 17.35 -8.63
CA GLU A 72 21.24 16.00 -9.15
C GLU A 72 22.50 15.37 -8.51
N ARG A 73 23.42 16.19 -8.00
CA ARG A 73 24.64 15.77 -7.30
C ARG A 73 24.51 15.76 -5.78
N SER A 74 23.39 16.21 -5.24
CA SER A 74 23.16 16.33 -3.81
C SER A 74 22.89 15.00 -3.14
N ASP A 75 23.15 14.93 -1.84
CA ASP A 75 22.76 13.79 -1.00
C ASP A 75 21.23 13.62 -0.94
N ALA A 76 20.48 14.73 -1.00
CA ALA A 76 19.02 14.72 -1.10
C ALA A 76 18.53 13.92 -2.32
N ARG A 77 19.16 14.13 -3.50
CA ARG A 77 18.82 13.36 -4.69
C ARG A 77 19.17 11.86 -4.55
N ALA A 78 20.28 11.55 -3.90
CA ALA A 78 20.67 10.17 -3.64
C ALA A 78 19.67 9.49 -2.71
N GLU A 79 19.20 10.17 -1.66
CA GLU A 79 18.17 9.65 -0.74
C GLU A 79 16.81 9.49 -1.45
N ILE A 80 16.41 10.45 -2.28
CA ILE A 80 15.18 10.33 -3.08
C ILE A 80 15.23 9.11 -3.99
N ARG A 81 16.34 8.86 -4.71
CA ARG A 81 16.50 7.66 -5.55
C ARG A 81 16.38 6.37 -4.74
N ARG A 82 16.94 6.35 -3.52
CA ARG A 82 16.82 5.21 -2.60
C ARG A 82 15.36 4.96 -2.21
N LEU A 83 14.63 6.01 -1.85
CA LEU A 83 13.21 5.94 -1.50
C LEU A 83 12.34 5.53 -2.69
N GLU A 84 12.62 6.02 -3.90
CA GLU A 84 11.96 5.62 -5.14
C GLU A 84 12.15 4.12 -5.42
N ALA A 85 13.39 3.62 -5.31
CA ALA A 85 13.69 2.20 -5.47
C ALA A 85 12.98 1.33 -4.41
N GLN A 86 12.86 1.83 -3.17
CA GLN A 86 12.10 1.16 -2.12
C GLN A 86 10.60 1.11 -2.45
N ILE A 87 10.02 2.19 -2.96
CA ILE A 87 8.62 2.23 -3.41
C ILE A 87 8.39 1.20 -4.51
N ASP A 88 9.29 1.07 -5.48
CA ASP A 88 9.12 0.12 -6.57
C ASP A 88 9.25 -1.34 -6.11
N ALA A 89 10.10 -1.62 -5.12
CA ALA A 89 10.17 -2.93 -4.49
C ALA A 89 8.87 -3.27 -3.73
N LEU A 90 8.34 -2.31 -2.95
CA LEU A 90 7.09 -2.45 -2.22
C LEU A 90 5.89 -2.64 -3.15
N ARG A 91 5.85 -1.94 -4.29
CA ARG A 91 4.79 -2.12 -5.30
C ARG A 91 4.78 -3.53 -5.87
N ARG A 92 5.94 -4.08 -6.22
CA ARG A 92 6.05 -5.46 -6.72
C ARG A 92 5.59 -6.47 -5.67
N GLU A 93 5.99 -6.30 -4.41
CA GLU A 93 5.52 -7.15 -3.31
C GLU A 93 3.99 -7.06 -3.15
N ARG A 94 3.44 -5.85 -3.23
CA ARG A 94 2.00 -5.61 -3.13
C ARG A 94 1.24 -6.30 -4.27
N GLU A 95 1.71 -6.18 -5.50
CA GLU A 95 1.09 -6.81 -6.68
C GLU A 95 1.04 -8.32 -6.55
N GLU A 96 2.13 -8.97 -6.13
CA GLU A 96 2.16 -10.41 -5.89
C GLU A 96 1.12 -10.83 -4.85
N LYS A 97 1.02 -10.08 -3.74
CA LYS A 97 0.06 -10.41 -2.68
C LYS A 97 -1.38 -10.09 -3.11
N ALA A 98 -1.59 -9.01 -3.85
CA ALA A 98 -2.90 -8.63 -4.37
C ALA A 98 -3.46 -9.69 -5.33
N LEU A 99 -2.63 -10.26 -6.19
CA LEU A 99 -3.04 -11.39 -7.04
C LEU A 99 -3.54 -12.58 -6.21
N ARG A 100 -2.84 -12.93 -5.13
CA ARG A 100 -3.27 -14.01 -4.24
C ARG A 100 -4.61 -13.69 -3.54
N VAL A 101 -4.82 -12.43 -3.15
CA VAL A 101 -6.09 -11.95 -2.59
C VAL A 101 -7.20 -12.10 -3.62
N GLN A 102 -6.98 -11.64 -4.87
CA GLN A 102 -7.95 -11.76 -5.96
C GLN A 102 -8.34 -13.21 -6.27
N TYR A 103 -7.39 -14.15 -6.24
CA TYR A 103 -7.72 -15.57 -6.39
C TYR A 103 -8.66 -16.06 -5.30
N VAL A 104 -8.38 -15.73 -4.04
CA VAL A 104 -9.27 -16.12 -2.93
C VAL A 104 -10.65 -15.47 -3.07
N GLU A 105 -10.71 -14.20 -3.44
CA GLU A 105 -11.97 -13.49 -3.66
C GLU A 105 -12.78 -14.10 -4.82
N SER A 106 -12.12 -14.50 -5.91
CA SER A 106 -12.79 -15.15 -7.04
C SER A 106 -13.41 -16.49 -6.62
N TRP A 107 -12.71 -17.29 -5.81
CA TRP A 107 -13.25 -18.53 -5.27
C TRP A 107 -14.45 -18.31 -4.34
N LEU A 108 -14.35 -17.31 -3.46
CA LEU A 108 -15.44 -16.95 -2.55
C LEU A 108 -16.66 -16.44 -3.31
N ASN A 109 -16.46 -15.68 -4.39
CA ASN A 109 -17.54 -15.20 -5.23
C ASN A 109 -18.22 -16.31 -6.04
N GLY A 110 -17.54 -17.44 -6.30
CA GLY A 110 -18.12 -18.63 -6.93
C GLY A 110 -18.97 -19.48 -5.98
N LEU A 111 -18.99 -19.19 -4.68
CA LEU A 111 -19.79 -19.91 -3.69
C LEU A 111 -21.20 -19.30 -3.55
N ALA A 112 -22.17 -20.16 -3.17
CA ALA A 112 -23.48 -19.66 -2.73
C ALA A 112 -23.34 -18.89 -1.39
N ASP A 113 -24.23 -17.90 -1.15
CA ASP A 113 -24.14 -17.01 0.02
C ASP A 113 -23.95 -17.75 1.35
N ARG A 114 -24.71 -18.82 1.59
CA ARG A 114 -24.58 -19.66 2.80
C ARG A 114 -23.23 -20.37 2.91
N GLU A 115 -22.71 -20.86 1.78
CA GLU A 115 -21.41 -21.55 1.71
C GLU A 115 -20.28 -20.56 1.98
N ARG A 116 -20.33 -19.40 1.30
CA ARG A 116 -19.37 -18.30 1.46
C ARG A 116 -19.33 -17.85 2.91
N TRP A 117 -20.48 -17.58 3.52
CA TRP A 117 -20.57 -17.12 4.89
C TRP A 117 -19.90 -18.09 5.88
N VAL A 118 -20.14 -19.41 5.72
CA VAL A 118 -19.52 -20.44 6.58
C VAL A 118 -17.99 -20.48 6.39
N ILE A 119 -17.51 -20.37 5.15
CA ILE A 119 -16.07 -20.33 4.86
C ILE A 119 -15.43 -19.07 5.47
N GLU A 120 -16.04 -17.91 5.30
CA GLU A 120 -15.56 -16.67 5.88
C GLU A 120 -15.44 -16.77 7.40
N ARG A 121 -16.50 -17.20 8.10
CA ARG A 121 -16.51 -17.26 9.56
C ARG A 121 -15.59 -18.36 10.11
N HIS A 122 -15.73 -19.59 9.63
CA HIS A 122 -15.01 -20.71 10.23
C HIS A 122 -13.57 -20.86 9.73
N VAL A 123 -13.31 -20.68 8.43
CA VAL A 123 -11.99 -20.92 7.83
C VAL A 123 -11.12 -19.68 7.86
N ILE A 124 -11.67 -18.52 7.49
CA ILE A 124 -10.91 -17.27 7.38
C ILE A 124 -10.83 -16.57 8.74
N GLU A 125 -11.94 -16.37 9.43
CA GLU A 125 -12.00 -15.70 10.74
C GLU A 125 -11.65 -16.61 11.90
N ARG A 126 -11.65 -17.95 11.68
CA ARG A 126 -11.33 -18.98 12.66
C ARG A 126 -12.30 -19.01 13.84
N GLU A 127 -13.53 -18.57 13.64
CA GLU A 127 -14.55 -18.68 14.66
C GLU A 127 -14.88 -20.16 14.98
N ILE A 128 -15.24 -20.42 16.23
CA ILE A 128 -15.61 -21.76 16.66
C ILE A 128 -17.08 -22.05 16.31
N TRP A 129 -17.42 -23.32 16.12
CA TRP A 129 -18.78 -23.73 15.75
C TRP A 129 -19.85 -23.31 16.76
N HIS A 130 -19.49 -23.22 18.04
CA HIS A 130 -20.39 -22.74 19.08
C HIS A 130 -20.95 -21.35 18.79
N ASP A 131 -20.14 -20.45 18.27
CA ASP A 131 -20.51 -19.07 17.99
C ASP A 131 -21.14 -18.93 16.60
N ILE A 132 -20.71 -19.75 15.64
CA ILE A 132 -21.21 -19.75 14.25
C ILE A 132 -22.67 -20.20 14.16
N ILE A 133 -23.05 -21.28 14.88
CA ILE A 133 -24.38 -21.89 14.77
C ILE A 133 -25.49 -20.88 15.07
N PRO A 134 -25.51 -20.17 16.23
CA PRO A 134 -26.57 -19.22 16.51
C PRO A 134 -26.57 -18.04 15.54
N GLN A 135 -25.40 -17.57 15.10
CA GLN A 135 -25.31 -16.47 14.11
C GLN A 135 -25.89 -16.91 12.75
N PHE A 136 -25.57 -18.13 12.30
CA PHE A 136 -26.10 -18.67 11.04
C PHE A 136 -27.63 -18.82 11.12
N ASN A 137 -28.15 -19.41 12.19
CA ASN A 137 -29.58 -19.63 12.37
C ASN A 137 -30.36 -18.31 12.42
N THR A 138 -29.81 -17.30 13.09
CA THR A 138 -30.38 -15.95 13.09
C THR A 138 -30.38 -15.31 11.71
N ARG A 139 -29.25 -15.37 11.00
CA ARG A 139 -29.08 -14.74 9.68
C ARG A 139 -29.98 -15.35 8.61
N TYR A 140 -30.10 -16.66 8.59
CA TYR A 140 -30.82 -17.37 7.54
C TYR A 140 -32.19 -17.89 7.97
N THR A 141 -32.64 -17.52 9.16
CA THR A 141 -33.92 -17.95 9.75
C THR A 141 -34.09 -19.47 9.65
N ASP A 142 -33.04 -20.19 9.99
CA ASP A 142 -32.90 -21.66 9.86
C ASP A 142 -32.63 -22.27 11.25
N ASP A 143 -32.87 -23.56 11.44
CA ASP A 143 -32.46 -24.31 12.64
C ASP A 143 -31.49 -25.41 12.20
N VAL A 144 -30.23 -25.05 12.05
CA VAL A 144 -29.22 -25.94 11.48
C VAL A 144 -28.29 -26.46 12.54
N SER A 145 -28.12 -27.79 12.56
CA SER A 145 -27.17 -28.47 13.44
C SER A 145 -25.71 -28.26 12.96
N LYS A 146 -24.78 -28.45 13.91
CA LYS A 146 -23.34 -28.45 13.64
C LYS A 146 -22.93 -29.36 12.47
N ASP A 147 -23.52 -30.54 12.38
CA ASP A 147 -23.16 -31.53 11.35
C ASP A 147 -23.60 -31.06 9.95
N ARG A 148 -24.73 -30.38 9.87
CA ARG A 148 -25.21 -29.81 8.60
C ARG A 148 -24.30 -28.68 8.14
N LEU A 149 -23.84 -27.81 9.05
CA LEU A 149 -22.87 -26.78 8.74
C LEU A 149 -21.52 -27.34 8.32
N LYS A 150 -21.03 -28.40 8.98
CA LYS A 150 -19.80 -29.09 8.56
C LYS A 150 -19.91 -29.65 7.14
N ARG A 151 -21.05 -30.28 6.79
CA ARG A 151 -21.28 -30.78 5.42
C ARG A 151 -21.36 -29.64 4.41
N LEU A 152 -21.92 -28.48 4.80
CA LEU A 152 -21.93 -27.28 3.96
C LEU A 152 -20.52 -26.78 3.72
N GLN A 153 -19.70 -26.68 4.77
CA GLN A 153 -18.28 -26.31 4.68
C GLN A 153 -17.50 -27.28 3.76
N GLN A 154 -17.68 -28.59 3.93
CA GLN A 154 -16.99 -29.60 3.10
C GLN A 154 -17.34 -29.43 1.61
N ARG A 155 -18.62 -29.22 1.27
CA ARG A 155 -19.05 -28.95 -0.10
C ARG A 155 -18.45 -27.66 -0.65
N ALA A 156 -18.43 -26.59 0.15
CA ALA A 156 -17.83 -25.33 -0.24
C ALA A 156 -16.32 -25.48 -0.48
N MET A 157 -15.62 -26.20 0.38
CA MET A 157 -14.19 -26.49 0.21
C MET A 157 -13.90 -27.31 -1.05
N GLN A 158 -14.78 -28.30 -1.38
CA GLN A 158 -14.64 -29.06 -2.62
C GLN A 158 -14.81 -28.16 -3.86
N LYS A 159 -15.83 -27.28 -3.87
CA LYS A 159 -16.01 -26.32 -4.95
C LYS A 159 -14.80 -25.40 -5.13
N ILE A 160 -14.24 -24.91 -4.03
CA ILE A 160 -13.01 -24.08 -4.07
C ILE A 160 -11.85 -24.87 -4.66
N TYR A 161 -11.70 -26.14 -4.26
CA TYR A 161 -10.68 -27.01 -4.82
C TYR A 161 -10.84 -27.18 -6.33
N ASP A 162 -12.07 -27.44 -6.79
CA ASP A 162 -12.38 -27.63 -8.20
C ASP A 162 -12.17 -26.34 -9.03
N MET A 163 -12.32 -25.16 -8.42
CA MET A 163 -12.00 -23.86 -9.06
C MET A 163 -10.52 -23.51 -9.05
N ALA A 164 -9.72 -24.14 -8.19
CA ALA A 164 -8.31 -23.82 -8.00
C ALA A 164 -7.38 -24.69 -8.87
N VAL A 165 -7.89 -25.74 -9.49
CA VAL A 165 -7.20 -26.67 -10.40
C VAL A 165 -7.41 -26.23 -11.84
#